data_4485ecd0d142ad5995d1006e8ce1edd8
#
_entry.id   4485ecd0d142ad5995d1006e8ce1edd8
#
_cell.length_a   1.000
_cell.length_b   1.000
_cell.length_c   1.000
_cell.angle_alpha   90.00
_cell.angle_beta   90.00
_cell.angle_gamma   90.00
#
_symmetry.space_group_name_H-M   'P 1'
#
loop_
_entity.id
_entity.type
_entity.pdbx_description
1 polymer ?
#
loop_
_entity_poly.entity_id
_entity_poly.type
_entity_poly.pdbx_seq_one_letter_code
_entity_poly.pdbx_strand_id
1 'polypeptide(L)'
;TDDDIPMNEGCLKPITIILPDDCMLQAQYPAAVIAGNVETSQIVTDTLYGALGVMAAAQGTMNNFIYGNDTHQYYETLCGGSGAGPDFDGCDAVHTHMTNSRLTDPEVLEWRYPVLLESFEIRDGSGGAGKYRGGHGVRRRTRFLEPMEAVILANHRIVPPYGMAGGDDGAVGRNWV
;
A
#
# COMPACT_ATOMS: atom_id res chain seq x y z
N THR A 1 -24.28 -2.77 1.42
CA THR A 1 -23.97 -2.88 -0.03
C THR A 1 -24.87 -3.92 -0.62
N ASP A 2 -25.44 -3.66 -1.75
CA ASP A 2 -26.27 -4.59 -2.49
C ASP A 2 -25.34 -5.41 -3.41
N ASP A 3 -25.26 -6.70 -3.20
CA ASP A 3 -24.37 -7.60 -3.97
C ASP A 3 -24.78 -7.73 -5.44
N ASP A 4 -25.98 -7.27 -5.78
CA ASP A 4 -26.50 -7.27 -7.15
C ASP A 4 -26.19 -6.01 -7.96
N ILE A 5 -25.45 -5.04 -7.39
CA ILE A 5 -25.04 -3.83 -8.13
C ILE A 5 -23.99 -4.18 -9.17
N PRO A 6 -24.24 -3.91 -10.47
CA PRO A 6 -23.25 -4.16 -11.51
C PRO A 6 -21.96 -3.35 -11.30
N MET A 7 -20.82 -4.02 -11.36
CA MET A 7 -19.49 -3.39 -11.22
C MET A 7 -19.07 -2.65 -12.50
N ASN A 8 -19.76 -1.56 -12.81
CA ASN A 8 -19.47 -0.69 -13.94
C ASN A 8 -19.72 0.78 -13.55
N GLU A 9 -19.50 1.73 -14.46
CA GLU A 9 -19.69 3.16 -14.19
C GLU A 9 -21.09 3.53 -13.67
N GLY A 10 -22.09 2.68 -13.90
CA GLY A 10 -23.44 2.86 -13.35
C GLY A 10 -23.48 2.89 -11.83
N CYS A 11 -22.54 2.22 -11.14
CA CYS A 11 -22.42 2.24 -9.69
C CYS A 11 -22.22 3.67 -9.14
N LEU A 12 -21.58 4.54 -9.91
CA LEU A 12 -21.27 5.91 -9.51
C LEU A 12 -22.38 6.91 -9.75
N LYS A 13 -23.42 6.55 -10.53
CA LYS A 13 -24.51 7.48 -10.87
C LYS A 13 -25.22 8.12 -9.67
N PRO A 14 -25.45 7.43 -8.54
CA PRO A 14 -26.08 8.07 -7.38
C PRO A 14 -25.11 8.92 -6.55
N ILE A 15 -23.84 8.99 -6.91
CA ILE A 15 -22.80 9.68 -6.14
C ILE A 15 -22.43 10.97 -6.86
N THR A 16 -22.52 12.10 -6.15
CA THR A 16 -21.98 13.38 -6.62
C THR A 16 -20.62 13.62 -5.96
N ILE A 17 -19.56 13.71 -6.76
CA ILE A 17 -18.22 14.02 -6.28
C ILE A 17 -18.00 15.52 -6.38
N ILE A 18 -17.72 16.16 -5.26
CA ILE A 18 -17.42 17.59 -5.18
C ILE A 18 -15.96 17.72 -4.73
N LEU A 19 -15.13 18.32 -5.58
CA LEU A 19 -13.74 18.61 -5.28
C LEU A 19 -13.56 20.12 -5.12
N PRO A 20 -12.87 20.60 -4.08
CA PRO A 20 -12.49 22.01 -4.00
C PRO A 20 -11.58 22.40 -5.17
N ASP A 21 -11.72 23.64 -5.64
CA ASP A 21 -10.78 24.19 -6.61
C ASP A 21 -9.36 24.22 -6.01
N ASP A 22 -8.35 24.05 -6.85
CA ASP A 22 -6.91 24.07 -6.47
C ASP A 22 -6.50 23.03 -5.41
N CYS A 23 -7.20 21.89 -5.32
CA CYS A 23 -6.77 20.79 -4.46
C CYS A 23 -5.87 19.78 -5.20
N MET A 24 -5.09 19.00 -4.44
CA MET A 24 -4.20 17.97 -5.01
C MET A 24 -4.93 16.89 -5.82
N LEU A 25 -6.24 16.68 -5.59
CA LEU A 25 -7.07 15.74 -6.32
C LEU A 25 -7.58 16.31 -7.65
N GLN A 26 -7.37 17.59 -7.91
CA GLN A 26 -7.79 18.30 -9.12
C GLN A 26 -6.59 18.93 -9.84
N ALA A 27 -5.51 18.17 -9.95
CA ALA A 27 -4.29 18.63 -10.58
C ALA A 27 -4.52 19.08 -12.03
N GLN A 28 -3.97 20.25 -12.38
CA GLN A 28 -4.07 20.83 -13.72
C GLN A 28 -2.81 20.54 -14.54
N TYR A 29 -2.97 20.42 -15.85
CA TYR A 29 -1.83 20.30 -16.75
C TYR A 29 -0.87 21.50 -16.58
N PRO A 30 0.45 21.29 -16.51
CA PRO A 30 1.24 20.07 -16.74
C PRO A 30 1.68 19.34 -15.44
N ALA A 31 0.90 19.32 -14.39
CA ALA A 31 1.26 18.67 -13.14
C ALA A 31 1.56 17.17 -13.32
N ALA A 32 2.62 16.70 -12.68
CA ALA A 32 2.95 15.28 -12.63
C ALA A 32 2.00 14.54 -11.67
N VAL A 33 1.31 13.50 -12.15
CA VAL A 33 0.25 12.82 -11.39
C VAL A 33 0.54 11.35 -11.08
N ILE A 34 1.73 10.85 -11.43
CA ILE A 34 2.09 9.44 -11.20
C ILE A 34 2.01 9.08 -9.71
N ALA A 35 2.62 9.89 -8.84
CA ALA A 35 2.54 9.67 -7.39
C ALA A 35 1.10 9.82 -6.86
N GLY A 36 0.29 10.67 -7.47
CA GLY A 36 -1.14 10.76 -7.22
C GLY A 36 -1.86 9.46 -7.51
N ASN A 37 -1.58 8.84 -8.66
CA ASN A 37 -2.18 7.56 -9.00
C ASN A 37 -1.77 6.45 -8.01
N VAL A 38 -0.50 6.34 -7.65
CA VAL A 38 0.01 5.22 -6.85
C VAL A 38 -0.18 5.41 -5.34
N GLU A 39 0.02 6.60 -4.80
CA GLU A 39 -0.07 6.85 -3.36
C GLU A 39 -1.40 7.47 -2.96
N THR A 40 -1.87 8.50 -3.66
CA THR A 40 -3.10 9.21 -3.32
C THR A 40 -4.33 8.30 -3.43
N SER A 41 -4.38 7.40 -4.41
CA SER A 41 -5.47 6.45 -4.57
C SER A 41 -5.60 5.50 -3.36
N GLN A 42 -4.49 5.04 -2.80
CA GLN A 42 -4.48 4.23 -1.58
C GLN A 42 -5.06 5.03 -0.40
N ILE A 43 -4.58 6.26 -0.20
CA ILE A 43 -4.98 7.12 0.91
C ILE A 43 -6.45 7.53 0.79
N VAL A 44 -6.91 7.88 -0.40
CA VAL A 44 -8.31 8.27 -0.65
C VAL A 44 -9.26 7.13 -0.29
N THR A 45 -8.93 5.90 -0.65
CA THR A 45 -9.75 4.73 -0.34
C THR A 45 -9.85 4.51 1.17
N ASP A 46 -8.73 4.52 1.89
CA ASP A 46 -8.73 4.40 3.35
C ASP A 46 -9.47 5.58 4.01
N THR A 47 -9.30 6.81 3.51
CA THR A 47 -10.00 7.99 4.02
C THR A 47 -11.52 7.84 3.89
N LEU A 48 -11.99 7.34 2.76
CA LEU A 48 -13.42 7.09 2.55
C LEU A 48 -13.95 5.98 3.47
N TYR A 49 -13.19 4.89 3.63
CA TYR A 49 -13.57 3.82 4.56
C TYR A 49 -13.66 4.32 6.01
N GLY A 50 -12.70 5.14 6.44
CA GLY A 50 -12.72 5.78 7.74
C GLY A 50 -13.91 6.73 7.93
N ALA A 51 -14.15 7.59 6.95
CA ALA A 51 -15.25 8.55 6.99
C ALA A 51 -16.64 7.88 7.02
N LEU A 52 -16.78 6.77 6.33
CA LEU A 52 -18.02 5.99 6.28
C LEU A 52 -18.14 4.96 7.44
N GLY A 53 -17.12 4.82 8.27
CA GLY A 53 -17.12 3.84 9.35
C GLY A 53 -17.12 2.38 8.89
N VAL A 54 -16.55 2.08 7.72
CA VAL A 54 -16.65 0.76 7.08
C VAL A 54 -15.61 -0.20 7.62
N MET A 55 -14.35 0.21 7.67
CA MET A 55 -13.24 -0.62 8.14
C MET A 55 -12.00 0.20 8.48
N ALA A 56 -11.09 -0.38 9.22
CA ALA A 56 -9.79 0.22 9.56
C ALA A 56 -8.91 0.37 8.29
N ALA A 57 -7.91 1.25 8.38
CA ALA A 57 -7.00 1.48 7.27
C ALA A 57 -6.19 0.24 6.92
N ALA A 58 -5.92 0.07 5.64
CA ALA A 58 -4.90 -0.84 5.14
C ALA A 58 -3.50 -0.20 5.28
N GLN A 59 -2.52 -0.71 4.56
CA GLN A 59 -1.17 -0.12 4.56
C GLN A 59 -1.11 1.34 4.08
N GLY A 60 -2.10 1.81 3.31
CA GLY A 60 -2.26 3.18 2.85
C GLY A 60 -1.16 3.70 1.91
N THR A 61 -0.39 2.82 1.30
CA THR A 61 0.75 3.12 0.43
C THR A 61 1.04 1.95 -0.48
N MET A 62 1.63 2.18 -1.63
CA MET A 62 2.09 1.10 -2.49
C MET A 62 3.45 0.52 -2.07
N ASN A 63 4.21 1.20 -1.20
CA ASN A 63 5.56 0.76 -0.80
C ASN A 63 6.44 0.43 -2.01
N ASN A 64 6.56 1.36 -2.93
CA ASN A 64 7.38 1.17 -4.12
C ASN A 64 8.85 1.08 -3.73
N PHE A 65 9.50 0.02 -4.12
CA PHE A 65 10.93 -0.20 -3.96
C PHE A 65 11.59 -0.27 -5.33
N ILE A 66 12.41 0.71 -5.62
CA ILE A 66 13.07 0.89 -6.91
C ILE A 66 14.56 0.85 -6.66
N TYR A 67 15.31 0.10 -7.45
CA TYR A 67 16.76 0.13 -7.37
C TYR A 67 17.39 -0.18 -8.73
N GLY A 68 18.61 0.28 -8.90
CA GLY A 68 19.34 0.03 -10.13
C GLY A 68 20.65 0.81 -10.23
N ASN A 69 21.27 0.66 -11.38
CA ASN A 69 22.46 1.37 -11.84
C ASN A 69 22.37 1.58 -13.36
N ASP A 70 23.47 1.89 -14.01
CA ASP A 70 23.50 2.15 -15.47
C ASP A 70 23.08 0.94 -16.32
N THR A 71 23.18 -0.28 -15.79
CA THR A 71 22.93 -1.53 -16.53
C THR A 71 21.70 -2.28 -16.06
N HIS A 72 21.29 -2.12 -14.82
CA HIS A 72 20.18 -2.84 -14.22
C HIS A 72 19.18 -1.87 -13.63
N GLN A 73 17.90 -2.10 -13.89
CA GLN A 73 16.82 -1.35 -13.27
C GLN A 73 15.69 -2.29 -12.87
N TYR A 74 15.23 -2.13 -11.64
CA TYR A 74 14.19 -2.95 -11.07
C TYR A 74 13.19 -2.11 -10.28
N TYR A 75 11.93 -2.49 -10.35
CA TYR A 75 10.83 -1.88 -9.62
C TYR A 75 9.92 -2.96 -9.06
N GLU A 76 9.54 -2.84 -7.80
CA GLU A 76 8.52 -3.67 -7.19
C GLU A 76 7.63 -2.89 -6.22
N THR A 77 6.48 -3.47 -5.93
CA THR A 77 5.52 -2.97 -4.96
C THR A 77 5.44 -3.96 -3.81
N LEU A 78 5.79 -3.53 -2.60
CA LEU A 78 5.73 -4.40 -1.43
C LEU A 78 4.33 -4.40 -0.82
N CYS A 79 3.78 -5.58 -0.60
CA CYS A 79 2.50 -5.72 0.08
C CYS A 79 2.60 -5.31 1.55
N GLY A 80 1.48 -4.92 2.11
CA GLY A 80 1.30 -4.67 3.54
C GLY A 80 0.27 -5.61 4.13
N GLY A 81 -0.56 -5.11 5.02
CA GLY A 81 -1.74 -5.78 5.54
C GLY A 81 -3.01 -5.04 5.15
N SER A 82 -4.14 -5.71 5.11
CA SER A 82 -5.44 -5.06 4.99
C SER A 82 -5.98 -4.63 6.35
N GLY A 83 -6.88 -3.65 6.36
CA GLY A 83 -7.60 -3.28 7.56
C GLY A 83 -8.56 -4.37 8.04
N ALA A 84 -8.91 -4.35 9.31
CA ALA A 84 -9.98 -5.17 9.87
C ALA A 84 -11.34 -4.50 9.65
N GLY A 85 -12.37 -5.30 9.54
CA GLY A 85 -13.76 -4.84 9.48
C GLY A 85 -14.55 -5.19 10.76
N PRO A 86 -15.87 -4.96 10.76
CA PRO A 86 -16.70 -5.16 11.94
C PRO A 86 -16.85 -6.64 12.36
N ASP A 87 -16.59 -7.58 11.47
CA ASP A 87 -16.80 -9.03 11.66
C ASP A 87 -15.67 -9.91 11.08
N PHE A 88 -14.53 -9.30 10.69
CA PHE A 88 -13.39 -10.02 10.13
C PHE A 88 -12.05 -9.38 10.48
N ASP A 89 -11.02 -10.23 10.57
CA ASP A 89 -9.62 -9.81 10.68
C ASP A 89 -9.07 -9.31 9.35
N GLY A 90 -8.10 -8.39 9.40
CA GLY A 90 -7.29 -8.05 8.25
C GLY A 90 -6.40 -9.20 7.78
N CYS A 91 -6.16 -9.28 6.48
CA CYS A 91 -5.26 -10.26 5.87
C CYS A 91 -3.81 -9.78 5.93
N ASP A 92 -2.91 -10.70 6.28
CA ASP A 92 -1.48 -10.43 6.28
C ASP A 92 -0.90 -10.45 4.87
N ALA A 93 0.13 -9.66 4.64
CA ALA A 93 0.95 -9.69 3.41
C ALA A 93 0.13 -9.67 2.11
N VAL A 94 -0.86 -8.79 2.01
CA VAL A 94 -1.78 -8.68 0.87
C VAL A 94 -1.72 -7.30 0.25
N HIS A 95 -1.80 -7.24 -1.06
CA HIS A 95 -2.05 -5.99 -1.78
C HIS A 95 -3.50 -5.55 -1.61
N THR A 96 -3.71 -4.26 -1.44
CA THR A 96 -5.03 -3.66 -1.19
C THR A 96 -5.34 -2.56 -2.18
N HIS A 97 -6.63 -2.24 -2.29
CA HIS A 97 -7.18 -1.14 -3.11
C HIS A 97 -6.79 -1.28 -4.58
N MET A 98 -6.07 -0.32 -5.13
CA MET A 98 -5.67 -0.32 -6.53
C MET A 98 -4.50 -1.26 -6.82
N THR A 99 -3.83 -1.79 -5.82
CA THR A 99 -2.62 -2.62 -5.98
C THR A 99 -2.97 -4.10 -6.03
N ASN A 100 -2.50 -4.79 -7.07
CA ASN A 100 -2.70 -6.24 -7.26
C ASN A 100 -1.47 -6.91 -7.88
N SER A 101 -0.28 -6.37 -7.63
CA SER A 101 0.98 -6.89 -8.15
C SER A 101 1.39 -8.19 -7.47
N ARG A 102 2.37 -8.86 -8.06
CA ARG A 102 3.13 -9.95 -7.44
C ARG A 102 4.60 -9.59 -7.43
N LEU A 103 5.32 -10.06 -6.42
CA LEU A 103 6.77 -9.95 -6.40
C LEU A 103 7.39 -10.93 -7.40
N THR A 104 8.54 -10.55 -7.91
CA THR A 104 9.36 -11.45 -8.74
C THR A 104 9.83 -12.61 -7.86
N ASP A 105 9.75 -13.82 -8.40
CA ASP A 105 10.29 -15.00 -7.77
C ASP A 105 11.78 -14.80 -7.41
N PRO A 106 12.22 -15.17 -6.20
CA PRO A 106 13.59 -14.94 -5.75
C PRO A 106 14.66 -15.49 -6.69
N GLU A 107 14.48 -16.71 -7.22
CA GLU A 107 15.43 -17.33 -8.13
C GLU A 107 15.55 -16.54 -9.44
N VAL A 108 14.43 -16.07 -9.96
CA VAL A 108 14.40 -15.23 -11.18
C VAL A 108 15.02 -13.87 -10.91
N LEU A 109 14.76 -13.27 -9.74
CA LEU A 109 15.31 -11.98 -9.35
C LEU A 109 16.84 -12.04 -9.28
N GLU A 110 17.37 -13.03 -8.56
CA GLU A 110 18.81 -13.22 -8.35
C GLU A 110 19.55 -13.63 -9.62
N TRP A 111 18.86 -14.31 -10.53
CA TRP A 111 19.43 -14.64 -11.82
C TRP A 111 19.52 -13.44 -12.77
N ARG A 112 18.57 -12.52 -12.69
CA ARG A 112 18.50 -11.35 -13.59
C ARG A 112 19.25 -10.13 -13.11
N TYR A 113 19.38 -9.98 -11.80
CA TYR A 113 19.93 -8.79 -11.17
C TYR A 113 21.02 -9.15 -10.18
N PRO A 114 22.07 -8.34 -10.03
CA PRO A 114 23.13 -8.59 -9.05
C PRO A 114 22.66 -8.26 -7.63
N VAL A 115 21.70 -9.00 -7.15
CA VAL A 115 21.10 -8.88 -5.81
C VAL A 115 20.92 -10.27 -5.19
N LEU A 116 20.82 -10.31 -3.86
CA LEU A 116 20.44 -11.49 -3.10
C LEU A 116 19.25 -11.14 -2.20
N LEU A 117 18.18 -11.90 -2.28
CA LEU A 117 17.05 -11.79 -1.36
C LEU A 117 17.37 -12.54 -0.07
N GLU A 118 17.84 -11.83 0.96
CA GLU A 118 18.20 -12.44 2.24
C GLU A 118 17.00 -12.91 3.05
N SER A 119 15.88 -12.15 3.02
CA SER A 119 14.63 -12.55 3.65
C SER A 119 13.42 -11.83 3.05
N PHE A 120 12.30 -12.54 3.03
CA PHE A 120 10.98 -11.99 2.80
C PHE A 120 10.00 -12.70 3.73
N GLU A 121 9.49 -11.99 4.72
CA GLU A 121 8.76 -12.56 5.83
C GLU A 121 7.62 -11.64 6.31
N ILE A 122 6.63 -12.21 6.97
CA ILE A 122 5.59 -11.43 7.65
C ILE A 122 6.24 -10.67 8.81
N ARG A 123 5.90 -9.39 8.94
CA ARG A 123 6.31 -8.54 10.05
C ARG A 123 5.32 -8.69 11.20
N ASP A 124 5.50 -9.70 12.02
CA ASP A 124 4.65 -9.97 13.18
C ASP A 124 4.51 -8.74 14.09
N GLY A 125 3.29 -8.54 14.61
CA GLY A 125 2.96 -7.42 15.47
C GLY A 125 2.85 -6.07 14.75
N SER A 126 2.83 -6.02 13.43
CA SER A 126 2.67 -4.77 12.68
C SER A 126 1.21 -4.41 12.37
N GLY A 127 0.29 -5.34 12.44
CA GLY A 127 -1.15 -5.05 12.41
C GLY A 127 -1.63 -4.50 13.76
N GLY A 128 -2.57 -3.57 13.75
CA GLY A 128 -3.18 -3.04 14.96
C GLY A 128 -3.99 -4.11 15.70
N ALA A 129 -3.94 -4.10 17.03
CA ALA A 129 -4.71 -5.01 17.86
C ALA A 129 -6.15 -4.52 18.04
N GLY A 130 -7.08 -5.46 18.27
CA GLY A 130 -8.49 -5.15 18.47
C GLY A 130 -9.32 -6.41 18.63
N LYS A 131 -10.65 -6.27 18.67
CA LYS A 131 -11.57 -7.41 18.59
C LYS A 131 -11.29 -8.23 17.34
N TYR A 132 -11.09 -7.53 16.23
CA TYR A 132 -10.57 -8.04 14.97
C TYR A 132 -9.25 -7.31 14.69
N ARG A 133 -8.20 -8.04 14.41
CA ARG A 133 -6.87 -7.46 14.22
C ARG A 133 -6.65 -6.97 12.79
N GLY A 134 -5.89 -5.90 12.64
CA GLY A 134 -5.35 -5.51 11.33
C GLY A 134 -4.35 -6.53 10.80
N GLY A 135 -4.25 -6.65 9.49
CA GLY A 135 -3.28 -7.53 8.83
C GLY A 135 -1.84 -7.07 9.02
N HIS A 136 -0.92 -8.02 9.16
CA HIS A 136 0.50 -7.76 9.26
C HIS A 136 1.12 -7.43 7.89
N GLY A 137 2.03 -6.48 7.87
CA GLY A 137 2.85 -6.19 6.71
C GLY A 137 4.00 -7.18 6.52
N VAL A 138 4.97 -6.80 5.70
CA VAL A 138 6.12 -7.63 5.40
C VAL A 138 7.43 -6.95 5.76
N ARG A 139 8.47 -7.75 5.92
CA ARG A 139 9.87 -7.35 5.98
C ARG A 139 10.59 -7.95 4.78
N ARG A 140 11.25 -7.13 3.99
CA ARG A 140 12.05 -7.54 2.86
C ARG A 140 13.48 -7.06 3.05
N ARG A 141 14.44 -7.98 2.96
CA ARG A 141 15.86 -7.69 3.04
C ARG A 141 16.53 -8.11 1.76
N THR A 142 17.10 -7.14 1.06
CA THR A 142 17.82 -7.35 -0.20
C THR A 142 19.26 -6.86 -0.02
N ARG A 143 20.21 -7.70 -0.39
CA ARG A 143 21.63 -7.34 -0.47
C ARG A 143 21.97 -7.01 -1.90
N PHE A 144 22.56 -5.86 -2.13
CA PHE A 144 23.14 -5.51 -3.42
C PHE A 144 24.54 -6.10 -3.54
N LEU A 145 24.82 -6.80 -4.64
CA LEU A 145 26.09 -7.44 -4.90
C LEU A 145 27.06 -6.50 -5.67
N GLU A 146 26.54 -5.39 -6.13
CA GLU A 146 27.31 -4.27 -6.71
C GLU A 146 26.69 -2.93 -6.31
N PRO A 147 27.38 -1.79 -6.52
CA PRO A 147 26.81 -0.48 -6.22
C PRO A 147 25.52 -0.22 -7.00
N MET A 148 24.48 0.19 -6.27
CA MET A 148 23.18 0.57 -6.81
C MET A 148 22.60 1.76 -6.07
N GLU A 149 21.77 2.54 -6.74
CA GLU A 149 20.88 3.50 -6.11
C GLU A 149 19.57 2.81 -5.75
N ALA A 150 19.02 3.14 -4.58
CA ALA A 150 17.73 2.65 -4.14
C ALA A 150 16.81 3.80 -3.76
N VAL A 151 15.58 3.75 -4.24
CA VAL A 151 14.55 4.75 -3.98
C VAL A 151 13.31 4.06 -3.41
N ILE A 152 12.78 4.65 -2.34
CA ILE A 152 11.53 4.22 -1.73
C ILE A 152 10.49 5.32 -1.92
N LEU A 153 9.38 4.99 -2.60
CA LEU A 153 8.20 5.86 -2.62
C LEU A 153 7.13 5.21 -1.75
N ALA A 154 6.90 5.80 -0.59
CA ALA A 154 5.96 5.26 0.38
C ALA A 154 5.51 6.29 1.40
N ASN A 155 4.29 6.11 1.90
CA ASN A 155 3.69 6.86 3.00
C ASN A 155 3.66 6.03 4.29
N HIS A 156 2.93 6.52 5.30
CA HIS A 156 2.80 5.87 6.63
C HIS A 156 4.14 5.54 7.30
N ARG A 157 5.09 6.49 7.22
CA ARG A 157 6.37 6.43 7.92
C ARG A 157 6.36 7.20 9.25
N ILE A 158 5.39 8.12 9.41
CA ILE A 158 5.19 8.97 10.59
C ILE A 158 3.79 8.76 11.14
N VAL A 159 2.78 8.93 10.31
CA VAL A 159 1.38 8.72 10.67
C VAL A 159 1.03 7.24 10.46
N PRO A 160 0.62 6.51 11.49
CA PRO A 160 0.25 5.10 11.35
C PRO A 160 -1.05 4.92 10.56
N PRO A 161 -1.27 3.74 9.97
CA PRO A 161 -2.60 3.35 9.50
C PRO A 161 -3.57 3.29 10.69
N TYR A 162 -4.68 3.99 10.60
CA TYR A 162 -5.61 4.14 11.73
C TYR A 162 -6.34 2.83 12.06
N GLY A 163 -6.52 2.57 13.36
CA GLY A 163 -7.49 1.60 13.87
C GLY A 163 -8.90 2.19 13.91
N MET A 164 -9.92 1.35 14.13
CA MET A 164 -11.32 1.80 14.17
C MET A 164 -12.07 1.18 15.34
N ALA A 165 -13.12 1.88 15.81
CA ALA A 165 -14.00 1.40 16.88
C ALA A 165 -13.27 0.96 18.16
N GLY A 166 -12.20 1.66 18.51
CA GLY A 166 -11.37 1.38 19.71
C GLY A 166 -10.25 0.35 19.49
N GLY A 167 -10.04 -0.10 18.27
CA GLY A 167 -8.85 -0.88 17.90
C GLY A 167 -7.60 0.00 17.79
N ASP A 168 -6.44 -0.60 17.97
CA ASP A 168 -5.15 0.08 17.86
C ASP A 168 -4.77 0.37 16.42
N ASP A 169 -3.96 1.40 16.23
CA ASP A 169 -3.33 1.70 14.94
C ASP A 169 -2.31 0.63 14.54
N GLY A 170 -2.14 0.45 13.23
CA GLY A 170 -1.06 -0.37 12.69
C GLY A 170 0.32 0.28 12.86
N ALA A 171 1.38 -0.49 12.81
CA ALA A 171 2.74 0.02 12.93
C ALA A 171 3.19 0.77 11.67
N VAL A 172 3.86 1.90 11.84
CA VAL A 172 4.47 2.66 10.73
C VAL A 172 5.52 1.84 9.98
N GLY A 173 5.67 2.11 8.69
CA GLY A 173 6.72 1.54 7.86
C GLY A 173 8.11 2.05 8.27
N ARG A 174 9.15 1.25 8.03
CA ARG A 174 10.55 1.59 8.33
C ARG A 174 11.47 1.11 7.22
N ASN A 175 12.50 1.87 6.95
CA ASN A 175 13.56 1.52 6.02
C ASN A 175 14.91 1.54 6.75
N TRP A 176 15.80 0.60 6.41
CA TRP A 176 17.16 0.51 6.93
C TRP A 176 18.13 0.27 5.78
N VAL A 177 19.32 0.81 5.92
CA VAL A 177 20.46 0.58 5.02
C VAL A 177 21.62 0.00 5.84
#